data_66deb9a0c92fcb450010ec7fa8624cd4
#
_entry.id   66deb9a0c92fcb450010ec7fa8624cd4
#
_cell.length_a   1.000
_cell.length_b   1.000
_cell.length_c   1.000
_cell.angle_alpha   90.00
_cell.angle_beta   90.00
_cell.angle_gamma   90.00
#
_symmetry.space_group_name_H-M   'P 1'
#
loop_
_entity.id
_entity.type
_entity.pdbx_description
1 polymer ?
#
loop_
_entity_poly.entity_id
_entity_poly.type
_entity_poly.pdbx_seq_one_letter_code
_entity_poly.pdbx_strand_id
1 'polypeptide(L)'
;NPTEFTFEYNIHESLPSDWISEFYVIMKNLDNLITVKPSNYFYKLPIYAWNSNVDKPYRSKIGDASGASISGNGGAVNDKYMVLEIPNDEFEFNSMHRYSVIDHEYFHAYQMSLSKNFFDGNIELKWMSEGGAACFESLYIQQYYSYNYFKVDQNRVDISAINTPSIFEKYSTSNTVDTNYSSSVFMFLALAKELQKNGSTESEAFQLVLKDFWLKDPTENNWKAKFLETFNISVDQFYTSLKGYTNDIETVLPSESLKLESIFKT
;
A
#
# COMPACT_ATOMS: atom_id res chain seq x y z
N ASN A 1 17.09 11.50 20.08
CA ASN A 1 16.27 10.80 19.08
C ASN A 1 17.02 10.74 17.75
N PRO A 2 17.06 9.56 17.10
CA PRO A 2 17.67 9.47 15.78
C PRO A 2 16.98 10.42 14.79
N THR A 3 17.77 11.07 13.97
CA THR A 3 17.29 11.99 12.94
C THR A 3 17.18 11.30 11.58
N GLU A 4 17.66 10.07 11.48
CA GLU A 4 17.67 9.31 10.25
C GLU A 4 17.01 7.96 10.45
N PHE A 5 16.32 7.50 9.40
CA PHE A 5 15.75 6.16 9.30
C PHE A 5 16.64 5.31 8.40
N THR A 6 16.81 4.04 8.74
CA THR A 6 17.56 3.09 7.90
C THR A 6 16.79 1.77 7.79
N PHE A 7 16.90 1.14 6.61
CA PHE A 7 16.56 -0.27 6.45
C PHE A 7 17.79 -1.12 6.78
N GLU A 8 17.54 -2.31 7.34
CA GLU A 8 18.56 -3.32 7.55
C GLU A 8 18.27 -4.49 6.64
N TYR A 9 19.15 -4.75 5.67
CA TYR A 9 18.87 -5.70 4.61
C TYR A 9 19.35 -7.11 4.95
N ASN A 10 18.43 -8.07 4.92
CA ASN A 10 18.70 -9.50 5.07
C ASN A 10 18.10 -10.19 3.84
N ILE A 11 18.87 -10.22 2.76
CA ILE A 11 18.43 -10.70 1.46
C ILE A 11 19.09 -12.04 1.21
N HIS A 12 18.29 -13.10 1.24
CA HIS A 12 18.79 -14.47 1.19
C HIS A 12 19.26 -14.86 -0.22
N GLU A 13 20.32 -15.65 -0.29
CA GLU A 13 20.93 -16.12 -1.54
C GLU A 13 20.04 -17.01 -2.39
N SER A 14 18.93 -17.52 -1.84
CA SER A 14 17.91 -18.28 -2.59
C SER A 14 17.22 -17.45 -3.68
N LEU A 15 17.28 -16.11 -3.55
CA LEU A 15 16.69 -15.21 -4.52
C LEU A 15 17.59 -15.09 -5.77
N PRO A 16 17.01 -15.04 -6.98
CA PRO A 16 17.81 -14.83 -8.19
C PRO A 16 18.62 -13.53 -8.12
N SER A 17 19.82 -13.56 -8.71
CA SER A 17 20.72 -12.39 -8.66
C SER A 17 20.14 -11.17 -9.39
N ASP A 18 19.38 -11.36 -10.46
CA ASP A 18 18.70 -10.27 -11.16
C ASP A 18 17.58 -9.67 -10.31
N TRP A 19 16.86 -10.47 -9.55
CA TRP A 19 15.87 -9.96 -8.60
C TRP A 19 16.53 -9.12 -7.51
N ILE A 20 17.65 -9.61 -6.95
CA ILE A 20 18.38 -8.87 -5.90
C ILE A 20 18.85 -7.52 -6.42
N SER A 21 19.40 -7.48 -7.63
CA SER A 21 19.85 -6.22 -8.24
C SER A 21 18.68 -5.26 -8.44
N GLU A 22 17.56 -5.74 -8.96
CA GLU A 22 16.37 -4.92 -9.18
C GLU A 22 15.75 -4.46 -7.85
N PHE A 23 15.76 -5.31 -6.83
CA PHE A 23 15.32 -4.94 -5.49
C PHE A 23 16.02 -3.66 -5.00
N TYR A 24 17.34 -3.59 -5.12
CA TYR A 24 18.09 -2.40 -4.68
C TYR A 24 17.80 -1.18 -5.56
N VAL A 25 17.56 -1.37 -6.86
CA VAL A 25 17.13 -0.27 -7.74
C VAL A 25 15.78 0.27 -7.28
N ILE A 26 14.82 -0.61 -7.03
CA ILE A 26 13.48 -0.24 -6.55
C ILE A 26 13.60 0.51 -5.21
N MET A 27 14.34 -0.02 -4.25
CA MET A 27 14.50 0.62 -2.95
C MET A 27 15.10 2.03 -3.07
N LYS A 28 16.07 2.22 -3.96
CA LYS A 28 16.66 3.53 -4.22
C LYS A 28 15.66 4.50 -4.84
N ASN A 29 14.88 4.04 -5.81
CA ASN A 29 13.83 4.86 -6.41
C ASN A 29 12.78 5.28 -5.39
N LEU A 30 12.38 4.35 -4.53
CA LEU A 30 11.40 4.62 -3.48
C LEU A 30 11.92 5.62 -2.46
N ASP A 31 13.18 5.49 -2.06
CA ASP A 31 13.80 6.45 -1.13
C ASP A 31 13.84 7.86 -1.72
N ASN A 32 14.09 7.96 -3.03
CA ASN A 32 14.08 9.26 -3.71
C ASN A 32 12.67 9.87 -3.82
N LEU A 33 11.64 9.04 -3.92
CA LEU A 33 10.25 9.49 -4.09
C LEU A 33 9.57 9.77 -2.76
N ILE A 34 9.65 8.82 -1.83
CA ILE A 34 8.95 8.80 -0.56
C ILE A 34 9.86 8.30 0.55
N THR A 35 10.79 9.14 0.96
CA THR A 35 11.72 8.80 2.03
C THR A 35 10.96 8.49 3.32
N VAL A 36 11.21 7.31 3.89
CA VAL A 36 10.68 6.95 5.21
C VAL A 36 11.47 7.69 6.27
N LYS A 37 10.76 8.35 7.18
CA LYS A 37 11.38 9.11 8.27
C LYS A 37 11.24 8.39 9.60
N PRO A 38 12.10 8.68 10.58
CA PRO A 38 11.92 8.15 11.93
C PRO A 38 10.54 8.50 12.47
N SER A 39 9.96 7.56 13.19
CA SER A 39 8.64 7.70 13.79
C SER A 39 8.61 7.04 15.16
N ASN A 40 7.46 7.09 15.83
CA ASN A 40 7.29 6.36 17.09
C ASN A 40 7.33 4.84 16.90
N TYR A 41 7.19 4.34 15.66
CA TYR A 41 7.27 2.90 15.36
C TYR A 41 8.70 2.44 15.14
N PHE A 42 9.49 3.23 14.40
CA PHE A 42 10.84 2.80 14.05
C PHE A 42 11.71 3.96 13.56
N TYR A 43 13.00 3.83 13.78
CA TYR A 43 14.06 4.52 13.05
C TYR A 43 14.98 3.51 12.35
N LYS A 44 14.71 2.20 12.52
CA LYS A 44 15.36 1.10 11.81
C LYS A 44 14.32 0.02 11.53
N LEU A 45 14.29 -0.47 10.31
CA LEU A 45 13.37 -1.52 9.88
C LEU A 45 14.14 -2.64 9.19
N PRO A 46 14.29 -3.82 9.83
CA PRO A 46 14.86 -4.97 9.14
C PRO A 46 13.95 -5.47 8.02
N ILE A 47 14.56 -5.84 6.91
CA ILE A 47 13.88 -6.53 5.80
C ILE A 47 14.46 -7.94 5.73
N TYR A 48 13.58 -8.94 5.72
CA TYR A 48 13.93 -10.34 5.55
C TYR A 48 13.29 -10.83 4.26
N ALA A 49 14.11 -11.15 3.26
CA ALA A 49 13.64 -11.57 1.95
C ALA A 49 14.25 -12.91 1.56
N TRP A 50 13.43 -13.81 1.04
CA TRP A 50 13.88 -15.14 0.58
C TRP A 50 12.90 -15.70 -0.45
N ASN A 51 13.38 -16.72 -1.18
CA ASN A 51 12.56 -17.48 -2.12
C ASN A 51 11.80 -18.58 -1.36
N SER A 52 10.52 -18.74 -1.63
CA SER A 52 9.68 -19.74 -0.95
C SER A 52 10.12 -21.19 -1.16
N ASN A 53 11.07 -21.45 -2.08
CA ASN A 53 11.58 -22.81 -2.35
C ASN A 53 12.57 -23.31 -1.30
N VAL A 54 12.96 -22.49 -0.32
CA VAL A 54 13.82 -22.92 0.77
C VAL A 54 13.04 -22.91 2.09
N ASP A 55 13.48 -23.70 3.07
CA ASP A 55 12.95 -23.59 4.42
C ASP A 55 13.29 -22.20 4.98
N LYS A 56 12.42 -21.69 5.86
CA LYS A 56 12.49 -20.30 6.36
C LYS A 56 13.86 -19.98 6.94
N PRO A 57 14.69 -19.19 6.25
CA PRO A 57 16.10 -19.01 6.65
C PRO A 57 16.27 -18.08 7.86
N TYR A 58 15.24 -17.29 8.18
CA TYR A 58 15.29 -16.31 9.26
C TYR A 58 14.39 -16.68 10.43
N ARG A 59 14.05 -17.97 10.56
CA ARG A 59 13.15 -18.46 11.62
C ARG A 59 13.60 -18.06 13.03
N SER A 60 14.91 -17.98 13.28
CA SER A 60 15.43 -17.55 14.58
C SER A 60 15.14 -16.08 14.91
N LYS A 61 14.84 -15.27 13.89
CA LYS A 61 14.56 -13.84 14.04
C LYS A 61 13.07 -13.52 13.97
N ILE A 62 12.35 -14.15 13.04
CA ILE A 62 10.97 -13.79 12.72
C ILE A 62 9.98 -14.98 12.81
N GLY A 63 10.43 -16.12 13.36
CA GLY A 63 9.57 -17.29 13.52
C GLY A 63 9.09 -17.85 12.18
N ASP A 64 7.83 -18.24 12.12
CA ASP A 64 7.21 -18.82 10.92
C ASP A 64 6.55 -17.78 10.00
N ALA A 65 6.97 -16.52 10.07
CA ALA A 65 6.47 -15.48 9.20
C ALA A 65 6.57 -15.88 7.72
N SER A 66 5.54 -15.57 6.94
CA SER A 66 5.43 -15.96 5.53
C SER A 66 4.77 -14.85 4.73
N GLY A 67 4.84 -14.96 3.40
CA GLY A 67 4.24 -13.99 2.49
C GLY A 67 4.96 -12.64 2.56
N ALA A 68 4.20 -11.57 2.37
CA ALA A 68 4.74 -10.21 2.41
C ALA A 68 3.93 -9.37 3.39
N SER A 69 4.63 -8.70 4.32
CA SER A 69 3.99 -7.88 5.35
C SER A 69 5.01 -7.04 6.10
N ILE A 70 4.49 -6.04 6.83
CA ILE A 70 5.23 -5.45 7.94
C ILE A 70 4.56 -5.93 9.22
N SER A 71 5.33 -6.59 10.07
CA SER A 71 4.84 -7.26 11.27
C SER A 71 5.68 -6.86 12.48
N GLY A 72 5.21 -7.20 13.67
CA GLY A 72 5.94 -6.97 14.91
C GLY A 72 5.13 -7.44 16.10
N ASN A 73 5.80 -7.62 17.23
CA ASN A 73 5.24 -8.29 18.38
C ASN A 73 4.78 -7.35 19.50
N GLY A 74 4.87 -6.05 19.32
CA GLY A 74 4.48 -5.11 20.36
C GLY A 74 4.58 -3.66 19.93
N GLY A 75 4.42 -2.75 20.91
CA GLY A 75 4.45 -1.31 20.71
C GLY A 75 5.81 -0.65 20.91
N ALA A 76 6.86 -1.43 21.16
CA ALA A 76 8.19 -0.86 21.37
C ALA A 76 8.76 -0.34 20.05
N VAL A 77 9.54 0.74 20.13
CA VAL A 77 10.24 1.29 18.98
C VAL A 77 11.19 0.23 18.39
N ASN A 78 11.24 0.14 17.06
CA ASN A 78 12.04 -0.84 16.32
C ASN A 78 11.62 -2.31 16.50
N ASP A 79 10.37 -2.54 16.89
CA ASP A 79 9.82 -3.88 17.06
C ASP A 79 9.22 -4.45 15.77
N LYS A 80 9.21 -3.67 14.71
CA LYS A 80 8.65 -4.06 13.41
C LYS A 80 9.74 -4.64 12.51
N TYR A 81 9.31 -5.47 11.57
CA TYR A 81 10.18 -6.00 10.51
C TYR A 81 9.35 -6.20 9.23
N MET A 82 10.00 -6.09 8.09
CA MET A 82 9.39 -6.35 6.79
C MET A 82 9.72 -7.77 6.35
N VAL A 83 8.70 -8.51 5.92
CA VAL A 83 8.83 -9.86 5.38
C VAL A 83 8.56 -9.82 3.89
N LEU A 84 9.47 -10.40 3.11
CA LEU A 84 9.31 -10.56 1.66
C LEU A 84 9.66 -12.02 1.29
N GLU A 85 8.73 -12.93 1.52
CA GLU A 85 8.81 -14.27 0.98
C GLU A 85 8.23 -14.27 -0.42
N ILE A 86 9.08 -14.45 -1.43
CA ILE A 86 8.65 -14.40 -2.83
C ILE A 86 8.33 -15.81 -3.31
N PRO A 87 7.11 -16.08 -3.80
CA PRO A 87 6.76 -17.38 -4.34
C PRO A 87 7.68 -17.78 -5.48
N ASN A 88 8.23 -19.00 -5.41
CA ASN A 88 9.20 -19.48 -6.39
C ASN A 88 8.66 -19.47 -7.83
N ASP A 89 7.38 -19.78 -8.02
CA ASP A 89 6.75 -19.80 -9.33
C ASP A 89 6.72 -18.42 -10.00
N GLU A 90 6.73 -17.35 -9.21
CA GLU A 90 6.74 -16.00 -9.78
C GLU A 90 8.02 -15.69 -10.54
N PHE A 91 9.12 -16.33 -10.20
CA PHE A 91 10.36 -16.24 -10.97
C PHE A 91 10.27 -17.02 -12.29
N GLU A 92 9.49 -18.09 -12.31
CA GLU A 92 9.29 -18.89 -13.51
C GLU A 92 8.41 -18.18 -14.54
N PHE A 93 7.38 -17.44 -14.08
CA PHE A 93 6.47 -16.69 -14.95
C PHE A 93 6.94 -15.27 -15.22
N ASN A 94 7.97 -14.80 -14.54
CA ASN A 94 8.40 -13.40 -14.55
C ASN A 94 7.23 -12.47 -14.18
N SER A 95 6.49 -12.79 -13.10
CA SER A 95 5.34 -12.00 -12.67
C SER A 95 5.77 -10.60 -12.27
N MET A 96 4.93 -9.59 -12.53
CA MET A 96 5.19 -8.25 -12.03
C MET A 96 5.10 -8.19 -10.51
N HIS A 97 4.31 -9.06 -9.90
CA HIS A 97 4.14 -9.09 -8.45
C HIS A 97 5.45 -9.34 -7.69
N ARG A 98 6.41 -10.09 -8.28
CA ARG A 98 7.71 -10.31 -7.63
C ARG A 98 8.47 -9.00 -7.34
N TYR A 99 8.17 -7.95 -8.11
CA TYR A 99 8.73 -6.62 -7.91
C TYR A 99 7.73 -5.67 -7.24
N SER A 100 6.47 -5.71 -7.63
CA SER A 100 5.46 -4.79 -7.10
C SER A 100 5.25 -4.96 -5.60
N VAL A 101 5.44 -6.16 -5.07
CA VAL A 101 5.30 -6.42 -3.63
C VAL A 101 6.32 -5.62 -2.80
N ILE A 102 7.48 -5.31 -3.37
CA ILE A 102 8.51 -4.51 -2.69
C ILE A 102 7.97 -3.11 -2.40
N ASP A 103 7.41 -2.46 -3.42
CA ASP A 103 6.90 -1.10 -3.25
C ASP A 103 5.59 -1.07 -2.45
N HIS A 104 4.79 -2.12 -2.51
CA HIS A 104 3.60 -2.26 -1.67
C HIS A 104 3.98 -2.22 -0.18
N GLU A 105 4.94 -3.05 0.24
CA GLU A 105 5.37 -3.11 1.64
C GLU A 105 6.15 -1.86 2.05
N TYR A 106 6.94 -1.30 1.14
CA TYR A 106 7.60 -0.02 1.38
C TYR A 106 6.56 1.07 1.67
N PHE A 107 5.47 1.10 0.92
CA PHE A 107 4.43 2.11 1.12
C PHE A 107 3.79 1.99 2.50
N HIS A 108 3.62 0.79 3.03
CA HIS A 108 3.17 0.63 4.41
C HIS A 108 4.15 1.25 5.41
N ALA A 109 5.46 1.09 5.20
CA ALA A 109 6.46 1.76 6.04
C ALA A 109 6.32 3.29 5.95
N TYR A 110 6.04 3.80 4.76
CA TYR A 110 5.79 5.23 4.54
C TYR A 110 4.52 5.69 5.28
N GLN A 111 3.42 4.95 5.18
CA GLN A 111 2.18 5.24 5.92
C GLN A 111 2.44 5.33 7.44
N MET A 112 3.23 4.42 7.98
CA MET A 112 3.62 4.42 9.39
C MET A 112 4.47 5.63 9.76
N SER A 113 5.27 6.14 8.83
CA SER A 113 6.05 7.36 9.07
C SER A 113 5.20 8.63 8.99
N LEU A 114 4.06 8.58 8.30
CA LEU A 114 3.13 9.71 8.20
C LEU A 114 2.17 9.79 9.38
N SER A 115 1.66 8.64 9.84
CA SER A 115 0.60 8.57 10.84
C SER A 115 1.10 7.92 12.13
N LYS A 116 1.13 8.68 13.20
CA LYS A 116 1.56 8.18 14.52
C LYS A 116 0.55 7.20 15.13
N ASN A 117 -0.66 7.14 14.62
CA ASN A 117 -1.72 6.27 15.13
C ASN A 117 -2.02 5.07 14.21
N PHE A 118 -1.15 4.79 13.25
CA PHE A 118 -1.40 3.75 12.24
C PHE A 118 -1.72 2.38 12.88
N PHE A 119 -0.99 2.02 13.94
CA PHE A 119 -1.28 0.83 14.73
C PHE A 119 -1.89 1.15 16.10
N ASP A 120 -1.34 2.15 16.79
CA ASP A 120 -1.71 2.46 18.17
C ASP A 120 -3.11 3.05 18.28
N GLY A 121 -3.63 3.68 17.22
CA GLY A 121 -4.98 4.19 17.16
C GLY A 121 -6.03 3.12 16.85
N ASN A 122 -5.63 1.87 16.72
CA ASN A 122 -6.46 0.72 16.38
C ASN A 122 -7.31 0.94 15.12
N ILE A 123 -6.85 1.78 14.23
CA ILE A 123 -7.59 2.03 13.00
C ILE A 123 -7.55 0.80 12.11
N GLU A 124 -8.72 0.35 11.69
CA GLU A 124 -8.87 -0.73 10.74
C GLU A 124 -9.70 -0.22 9.58
N LEU A 125 -9.03 0.45 8.65
CA LEU A 125 -9.65 1.00 7.44
C LEU A 125 -8.95 0.37 6.24
N LYS A 126 -9.27 -0.90 5.97
CA LYS A 126 -8.57 -1.75 5.00
C LYS A 126 -8.53 -1.12 3.62
N TRP A 127 -9.67 -0.66 3.08
CA TRP A 127 -9.68 -0.15 1.71
C TRP A 127 -8.83 1.11 1.55
N MET A 128 -8.63 1.89 2.60
CA MET A 128 -7.73 3.05 2.55
C MET A 128 -6.27 2.63 2.70
N SER A 129 -5.95 1.78 3.69
CA SER A 129 -4.56 1.38 3.94
C SER A 129 -4.03 0.40 2.89
N GLU A 130 -4.75 -0.68 2.63
CA GLU A 130 -4.35 -1.69 1.65
C GLU A 130 -4.65 -1.23 0.22
N GLY A 131 -5.80 -0.57 0.01
CA GLY A 131 -6.12 0.02 -1.29
C GLY A 131 -5.11 1.09 -1.68
N GLY A 132 -4.65 1.89 -0.70
CA GLY A 132 -3.60 2.88 -0.92
C GLY A 132 -2.27 2.25 -1.30
N ALA A 133 -1.83 1.25 -0.55
CA ALA A 133 -0.58 0.55 -0.83
C ALA A 133 -0.63 -0.17 -2.19
N ALA A 134 -1.74 -0.83 -2.51
CA ALA A 134 -1.93 -1.50 -3.79
C ALA A 134 -2.07 -0.51 -4.96
N CYS A 135 -2.64 0.65 -4.72
CA CYS A 135 -2.68 1.73 -5.71
C CYS A 135 -1.27 2.26 -5.99
N PHE A 136 -0.51 2.56 -4.94
CA PHE A 136 0.88 3.01 -5.09
C PHE A 136 1.71 1.96 -5.82
N GLU A 137 1.56 0.70 -5.47
CA GLU A 137 2.18 -0.44 -6.14
C GLU A 137 1.97 -0.38 -7.65
N SER A 138 0.73 -0.18 -8.08
CA SER A 138 0.37 -0.13 -9.49
C SER A 138 0.88 1.12 -10.19
N LEU A 139 0.86 2.27 -9.52
CA LEU A 139 1.41 3.52 -10.06
C LEU A 139 2.92 3.40 -10.29
N TYR A 140 3.63 2.75 -9.37
CA TYR A 140 5.05 2.49 -9.52
C TYR A 140 5.33 1.60 -10.73
N ILE A 141 4.63 0.49 -10.83
CA ILE A 141 4.80 -0.48 -11.94
C ILE A 141 4.46 0.19 -13.29
N GLN A 142 3.40 0.99 -13.33
CA GLN A 142 3.03 1.73 -14.53
C GLN A 142 4.14 2.67 -14.98
N GLN A 143 4.74 3.40 -14.05
CA GLN A 143 5.78 4.38 -14.37
C GLN A 143 7.10 3.74 -14.76
N TYR A 144 7.57 2.74 -14.02
CA TYR A 144 8.91 2.20 -14.18
C TYR A 144 8.98 0.99 -15.11
N TYR A 145 7.86 0.31 -15.35
CA TYR A 145 7.83 -0.91 -16.19
C TYR A 145 6.87 -0.81 -17.36
N SER A 146 6.18 0.33 -17.54
CA SER A 146 5.20 0.54 -18.61
C SER A 146 4.15 -0.58 -18.67
N TYR A 147 3.67 -0.99 -17.50
CA TYR A 147 2.74 -2.10 -17.34
C TYR A 147 1.55 -1.63 -16.51
N ASN A 148 0.34 -1.80 -17.02
CA ASN A 148 -0.87 -1.38 -16.30
C ASN A 148 -1.32 -2.49 -15.35
N TYR A 149 -0.74 -2.49 -14.16
CA TYR A 149 -1.01 -3.47 -13.11
C TYR A 149 -2.46 -3.40 -12.62
N PHE A 150 -3.06 -2.22 -12.58
CA PHE A 150 -4.48 -2.07 -12.25
C PHE A 150 -5.34 -2.94 -13.17
N LYS A 151 -5.13 -2.79 -14.47
CA LYS A 151 -5.95 -3.40 -15.51
C LYS A 151 -5.74 -4.90 -15.61
N VAL A 152 -4.50 -5.36 -15.45
CA VAL A 152 -4.14 -6.76 -15.65
C VAL A 152 -4.27 -7.58 -14.36
N ASP A 153 -3.84 -7.03 -13.23
CA ASP A 153 -3.70 -7.80 -11.98
C ASP A 153 -4.66 -7.36 -10.86
N GLN A 154 -5.34 -6.22 -11.01
CA GLN A 154 -6.23 -5.67 -9.96
C GLN A 154 -7.62 -5.39 -10.52
N ASN A 155 -8.11 -6.24 -11.42
CA ASN A 155 -9.38 -6.02 -12.13
C ASN A 155 -10.54 -6.86 -11.59
N ARG A 156 -10.36 -7.65 -10.54
CA ARG A 156 -11.41 -8.49 -9.97
C ARG A 156 -12.21 -7.75 -8.90
N VAL A 157 -12.88 -6.68 -9.32
CA VAL A 157 -13.68 -5.84 -8.44
C VAL A 157 -15.03 -6.52 -8.18
N ASP A 158 -15.32 -6.78 -6.90
CA ASP A 158 -16.62 -7.34 -6.53
C ASP A 158 -17.69 -6.26 -6.51
N ILE A 159 -18.94 -6.64 -6.87
CA ILE A 159 -20.05 -5.70 -6.89
C ILE A 159 -20.35 -5.12 -5.49
N SER A 160 -19.93 -5.78 -4.43
CA SER A 160 -20.07 -5.28 -3.06
C SER A 160 -19.31 -3.98 -2.81
N ALA A 161 -18.25 -3.69 -3.61
CA ALA A 161 -17.58 -2.40 -3.54
C ALA A 161 -18.53 -1.23 -3.85
N ILE A 162 -19.58 -1.49 -4.61
CA ILE A 162 -20.62 -0.51 -4.95
C ILE A 162 -21.80 -0.62 -4.00
N ASN A 163 -22.26 -1.83 -3.71
CA ASN A 163 -23.51 -2.07 -2.98
C ASN A 163 -23.36 -2.01 -1.47
N THR A 164 -22.22 -2.46 -0.93
CA THR A 164 -21.96 -2.53 0.50
C THR A 164 -20.49 -2.18 0.80
N PRO A 165 -20.00 -0.98 0.41
CA PRO A 165 -18.58 -0.65 0.50
C PRO A 165 -18.03 -0.72 1.92
N SER A 166 -18.86 -0.54 2.94
CA SER A 166 -18.41 -0.57 4.34
C SER A 166 -17.81 -1.91 4.77
N ILE A 167 -18.10 -3.02 4.06
CA ILE A 167 -17.50 -4.31 4.40
C ILE A 167 -15.98 -4.29 4.18
N PHE A 168 -15.48 -3.39 3.33
CA PHE A 168 -14.05 -3.26 3.05
C PHE A 168 -13.30 -2.39 4.07
N GLU A 169 -13.98 -1.91 5.11
CA GLU A 169 -13.33 -1.19 6.22
C GLU A 169 -12.53 -2.13 7.12
N LYS A 170 -12.87 -3.41 7.16
CA LYS A 170 -12.30 -4.38 8.11
C LYS A 170 -11.57 -5.52 7.42
N TYR A 171 -10.61 -6.10 8.15
CA TYR A 171 -9.85 -7.29 7.74
C TYR A 171 -10.54 -8.60 8.13
N SER A 172 -11.81 -8.57 8.45
CA SER A 172 -12.55 -9.76 8.90
C SER A 172 -12.70 -10.81 7.80
N THR A 173 -13.06 -12.02 8.20
CA THR A 173 -13.34 -13.12 7.26
C THR A 173 -14.48 -12.81 6.30
N SER A 174 -15.36 -11.86 6.64
CA SER A 174 -16.41 -11.38 5.74
C SER A 174 -15.87 -10.62 4.52
N ASN A 175 -14.57 -10.28 4.53
CA ASN A 175 -13.89 -9.55 3.46
C ASN A 175 -13.16 -10.46 2.46
N THR A 176 -13.52 -11.73 2.39
CA THR A 176 -12.85 -12.69 1.50
C THR A 176 -12.98 -12.36 0.01
N VAL A 177 -13.99 -11.55 -0.35
CA VAL A 177 -14.19 -11.10 -1.75
C VAL A 177 -13.08 -10.15 -2.25
N ASP A 178 -12.26 -9.62 -1.36
CA ASP A 178 -11.16 -8.72 -1.72
C ASP A 178 -9.79 -9.38 -1.49
N THR A 179 -9.64 -10.63 -1.90
CA THR A 179 -8.40 -11.39 -1.67
C THR A 179 -7.18 -10.79 -2.39
N ASN A 180 -7.42 -10.11 -3.51
CA ASN A 180 -6.36 -9.50 -4.32
C ASN A 180 -6.36 -7.96 -4.23
N TYR A 181 -7.05 -7.41 -3.25
CA TYR A 181 -7.22 -5.96 -3.03
C TYR A 181 -7.89 -5.20 -4.18
N SER A 182 -8.43 -5.89 -5.18
CA SER A 182 -9.05 -5.24 -6.35
C SER A 182 -10.20 -4.32 -5.97
N SER A 183 -11.07 -4.75 -5.07
CA SER A 183 -12.19 -3.94 -4.61
C SER A 183 -11.73 -2.73 -3.80
N SER A 184 -10.74 -2.92 -2.92
CA SER A 184 -10.16 -1.83 -2.15
C SER A 184 -9.47 -0.80 -3.06
N VAL A 185 -8.73 -1.26 -4.07
CA VAL A 185 -8.10 -0.38 -5.07
C VAL A 185 -9.16 0.39 -5.84
N PHE A 186 -10.23 -0.29 -6.28
CA PHE A 186 -11.33 0.35 -6.99
C PHE A 186 -11.93 1.49 -6.17
N MET A 187 -12.23 1.25 -4.89
CA MET A 187 -12.76 2.28 -4.00
C MET A 187 -11.79 3.44 -3.82
N PHE A 188 -10.51 3.13 -3.68
CA PHE A 188 -9.46 4.13 -3.53
C PHE A 188 -9.38 5.03 -4.77
N LEU A 189 -9.37 4.43 -5.97
CA LEU A 189 -9.35 5.16 -7.23
C LEU A 189 -10.64 5.96 -7.45
N ALA A 190 -11.79 5.41 -7.08
CA ALA A 190 -13.07 6.11 -7.17
C ALA A 190 -13.08 7.35 -6.29
N LEU A 191 -12.48 7.29 -5.09
CA LEU A 191 -12.33 8.48 -4.23
C LEU A 191 -11.51 9.56 -4.94
N ALA A 192 -10.41 9.19 -5.57
CA ALA A 192 -9.60 10.15 -6.34
C ALA A 192 -10.42 10.75 -7.50
N LYS A 193 -11.29 9.98 -8.15
CA LYS A 193 -12.19 10.50 -9.19
C LYS A 193 -13.21 11.49 -8.63
N GLU A 194 -13.79 11.20 -7.46
CA GLU A 194 -14.75 12.12 -6.83
C GLU A 194 -14.07 13.45 -6.46
N LEU A 195 -12.84 13.40 -5.97
CA LEU A 195 -12.09 14.62 -5.66
C LEU A 195 -11.81 15.44 -6.93
N GLN A 196 -11.52 14.77 -8.04
CA GLN A 196 -11.32 15.47 -9.33
C GLN A 196 -12.62 16.11 -9.83
N LYS A 197 -13.76 15.45 -9.67
CA LYS A 197 -15.08 16.02 -9.98
C LYS A 197 -15.36 17.28 -9.15
N ASN A 198 -14.80 17.34 -7.94
CA ASN A 198 -14.98 18.47 -7.02
C ASN A 198 -13.89 19.54 -7.18
N GLY A 199 -13.04 19.44 -8.20
CA GLY A 199 -12.12 20.52 -8.59
C GLY A 199 -10.65 20.24 -8.37
N SER A 200 -10.26 19.14 -7.74
CA SER A 200 -8.85 18.78 -7.60
C SER A 200 -8.26 18.37 -8.95
N THR A 201 -6.98 18.68 -9.18
CA THR A 201 -6.25 18.05 -10.27
C THR A 201 -6.02 16.56 -9.92
N GLU A 202 -5.66 15.76 -10.91
CA GLU A 202 -5.36 14.35 -10.65
C GLU A 202 -4.23 14.20 -9.62
N SER A 203 -3.14 14.93 -9.77
CA SER A 203 -2.03 14.87 -8.82
C SER A 203 -2.42 15.30 -7.42
N GLU A 204 -3.21 16.36 -7.29
CA GLU A 204 -3.73 16.83 -5.99
C GLU A 204 -4.63 15.78 -5.34
N ALA A 205 -5.50 15.15 -6.14
CA ALA A 205 -6.37 14.09 -5.62
C ALA A 205 -5.56 12.94 -5.03
N PHE A 206 -4.50 12.50 -5.74
CA PHE A 206 -3.64 11.43 -5.24
C PHE A 206 -2.78 11.86 -4.05
N GLN A 207 -2.37 13.13 -3.94
CA GLN A 207 -1.73 13.65 -2.72
C GLN A 207 -2.66 13.49 -1.52
N LEU A 208 -3.92 13.86 -1.68
CA LEU A 208 -4.91 13.79 -0.61
C LEU A 208 -5.12 12.34 -0.12
N VAL A 209 -5.30 11.40 -1.05
CA VAL A 209 -5.65 10.02 -0.69
C VAL A 209 -4.42 9.18 -0.28
N LEU A 210 -3.25 9.43 -0.85
CA LEU A 210 -2.04 8.65 -0.56
C LEU A 210 -1.26 9.18 0.65
N LYS A 211 -1.37 10.49 0.94
CA LYS A 211 -0.51 11.13 1.93
C LYS A 211 -1.30 11.90 2.98
N ASP A 212 -2.12 12.86 2.57
CA ASP A 212 -2.65 13.89 3.48
C ASP A 212 -3.61 13.31 4.51
N PHE A 213 -4.40 12.30 4.15
CA PHE A 213 -5.28 11.63 5.10
C PHE A 213 -4.49 11.06 6.28
N TRP A 214 -3.37 10.39 6.01
CA TRP A 214 -2.54 9.79 7.07
C TRP A 214 -1.87 10.83 7.95
N LEU A 215 -1.52 11.99 7.39
CA LEU A 215 -0.97 13.11 8.16
C LEU A 215 -1.95 13.70 9.18
N LYS A 216 -3.24 13.39 9.07
CA LYS A 216 -4.26 13.78 10.05
C LYS A 216 -4.31 12.86 11.26
N ASP A 217 -3.45 11.86 11.32
CA ASP A 217 -3.37 10.87 12.40
C ASP A 217 -4.73 10.23 12.73
N PRO A 218 -5.41 9.62 11.73
CA PRO A 218 -6.74 9.04 11.99
C PRO A 218 -6.67 7.85 12.94
N THR A 219 -7.71 7.73 13.77
CA THR A 219 -7.89 6.60 14.70
C THR A 219 -9.23 5.92 14.42
N GLU A 220 -9.47 4.78 15.04
CA GLU A 220 -10.76 4.08 14.91
C GLU A 220 -11.93 4.99 15.32
N ASN A 221 -11.73 5.87 16.29
CA ASN A 221 -12.80 6.74 16.80
C ASN A 221 -13.00 8.01 15.98
N ASN A 222 -12.00 8.46 15.22
CA ASN A 222 -12.07 9.78 14.57
C ASN A 222 -11.86 9.76 13.06
N TRP A 223 -11.62 8.59 12.45
CA TRP A 223 -11.24 8.55 11.03
C TRP A 223 -12.31 9.14 10.10
N LYS A 224 -13.59 9.00 10.46
CA LYS A 224 -14.68 9.58 9.65
C LYS A 224 -14.65 11.10 9.66
N ALA A 225 -14.33 11.71 10.82
CA ALA A 225 -14.13 13.15 10.92
C ALA A 225 -12.89 13.60 10.14
N LYS A 226 -11.79 12.84 10.23
CA LYS A 226 -10.57 13.13 9.48
C LYS A 226 -10.76 12.94 7.98
N PHE A 227 -11.59 12.00 7.58
CA PHE A 227 -12.00 11.80 6.18
C PHE A 227 -12.69 13.06 5.63
N LEU A 228 -13.70 13.56 6.35
CA LEU A 228 -14.41 14.78 5.97
C LEU A 228 -13.47 15.99 5.93
N GLU A 229 -12.61 16.13 6.92
CA GLU A 229 -11.63 17.22 7.00
C GLU A 229 -10.67 17.20 5.81
N THR A 230 -10.22 16.01 5.41
CA THR A 230 -9.24 15.84 4.32
C THR A 230 -9.87 16.01 2.94
N PHE A 231 -11.03 15.40 2.72
CA PHE A 231 -11.60 15.26 1.38
C PHE A 231 -12.77 16.19 1.10
N ASN A 232 -13.26 16.89 2.11
CA ASN A 232 -14.42 17.80 2.02
C ASN A 232 -15.71 17.10 1.57
N ILE A 233 -15.75 15.78 1.69
CA ILE A 233 -16.96 14.95 1.57
C ILE A 233 -16.95 13.96 2.72
N SER A 234 -18.11 13.59 3.22
CA SER A 234 -18.19 12.56 4.25
C SER A 234 -17.97 11.17 3.64
N VAL A 235 -17.60 10.19 4.47
CA VAL A 235 -17.49 8.81 4.03
C VAL A 235 -18.85 8.29 3.53
N ASP A 236 -19.94 8.69 4.15
CA ASP A 236 -21.30 8.29 3.72
C ASP A 236 -21.63 8.89 2.34
N GLN A 237 -21.28 10.14 2.11
CA GLN A 237 -21.42 10.78 0.79
C GLN A 237 -20.59 10.05 -0.26
N PHE A 238 -19.35 9.69 0.07
CA PHE A 238 -18.51 8.93 -0.83
C PHE A 238 -19.13 7.55 -1.14
N TYR A 239 -19.57 6.82 -0.12
CA TYR A 239 -20.19 5.51 -0.33
C TYR A 239 -21.46 5.60 -1.19
N THR A 240 -22.23 6.65 -1.01
CA THR A 240 -23.40 6.92 -1.87
C THR A 240 -22.98 7.16 -3.32
N SER A 241 -21.89 7.91 -3.52
CA SER A 241 -21.39 8.23 -4.88
C SER A 241 -20.93 6.98 -5.64
N LEU A 242 -20.50 5.93 -4.94
CA LEU A 242 -20.10 4.67 -5.57
C LEU A 242 -21.24 4.01 -6.35
N LYS A 243 -22.50 4.25 -5.97
CA LYS A 243 -23.66 3.72 -6.70
C LYS A 243 -23.79 4.26 -8.13
N GLY A 244 -23.10 5.35 -8.44
CA GLY A 244 -23.01 5.89 -9.78
C GLY A 244 -21.96 5.23 -10.67
N TYR A 245 -21.20 4.27 -10.13
CA TYR A 245 -20.16 3.55 -10.85
C TYR A 245 -20.59 2.13 -11.18
N THR A 246 -19.92 1.53 -12.17
CA THR A 246 -19.93 0.08 -12.37
C THR A 246 -18.69 -0.50 -11.71
N ASN A 247 -18.72 -1.80 -11.38
CA ASN A 247 -17.56 -2.46 -10.74
C ASN A 247 -16.47 -2.85 -11.75
N ASP A 248 -16.22 -2.00 -12.71
CA ASP A 248 -15.19 -2.16 -13.72
C ASP A 248 -14.03 -1.24 -13.39
N ILE A 249 -12.84 -1.82 -13.18
CA ILE A 249 -11.63 -1.05 -12.83
C ILE A 249 -11.32 0.01 -13.90
N GLU A 250 -11.67 -0.25 -15.16
CA GLU A 250 -11.39 0.70 -16.25
C GLU A 250 -12.15 2.02 -16.09
N THR A 251 -13.23 2.05 -15.32
CA THR A 251 -14.00 3.28 -15.08
C THR A 251 -13.29 4.24 -14.13
N VAL A 252 -12.28 3.79 -13.39
CA VAL A 252 -11.61 4.58 -12.36
C VAL A 252 -10.09 4.68 -12.57
N LEU A 253 -9.56 4.16 -13.68
CA LEU A 253 -8.12 4.17 -13.93
C LEU A 253 -7.55 5.58 -13.91
N PRO A 254 -6.38 5.78 -13.29
CA PRO A 254 -5.65 7.04 -13.44
C PRO A 254 -5.03 7.14 -14.83
N SER A 255 -4.61 8.35 -15.21
CA SER A 255 -3.86 8.57 -16.45
C SER A 255 -2.58 7.74 -16.45
N GLU A 256 -2.27 7.11 -17.57
CA GLU A 256 -1.01 6.37 -17.71
C GLU A 256 0.21 7.31 -17.68
N SER A 257 -0.01 8.59 -17.92
CA SER A 257 1.02 9.64 -17.84
C SER A 257 1.21 10.22 -16.44
N LEU A 258 0.40 9.81 -15.45
CA LEU A 258 0.54 10.29 -14.09
C LEU A 258 1.89 9.87 -13.51
N LYS A 259 2.66 10.85 -13.03
CA LYS A 259 3.99 10.63 -12.47
C LYS A 259 3.97 10.72 -10.95
N LEU A 260 4.66 9.79 -10.29
CA LEU A 260 4.80 9.78 -8.83
C LEU A 260 5.44 11.08 -8.32
N GLU A 261 6.37 11.67 -9.09
CA GLU A 261 7.00 12.94 -8.74
C GLU A 261 5.98 14.07 -8.62
N SER A 262 4.94 14.08 -9.47
CA SER A 262 3.89 15.11 -9.39
C SER A 262 3.00 14.94 -8.15
N ILE A 263 2.98 13.77 -7.56
CA ILE A 263 2.24 13.47 -6.32
C ILE A 263 3.08 13.81 -5.09
N PHE A 264 4.35 13.42 -5.07
CA PHE A 264 5.17 13.43 -3.87
C PHE A 264 6.27 14.49 -3.84
N LYS A 265 6.60 15.11 -4.97
CA LYS A 265 7.71 16.06 -5.10
C LYS A 265 7.27 17.50 -5.41
N THR A 266 6.09 17.88 -4.99
CA THR A 266 5.58 19.24 -5.18
C THR A 266 5.90 20.18 -4.02
#